data_8a84fdb6910bb3effd5afa99a9bbad89
#
_entry.id   8a84fdb6910bb3effd5afa99a9bbad89
#
_cell.length_a   1.000
_cell.length_b   1.000
_cell.length_c   1.000
_cell.angle_alpha   90.00
_cell.angle_beta   90.00
_cell.angle_gamma   90.00
#
_symmetry.space_group_name_H-M   'P 1'
#
loop_
_entity.id
_entity.type
_entity.pdbx_description
1 polymer ?
#
loop_
_entity_poly.entity_id
_entity_poly.type
_entity_poly.pdbx_seq_one_letter_code
_entity_poly.pdbx_strand_id
1 'polypeptide(L)'
;MAISAAGIEPGQRRLNGPQTTGRDYRNLSSPTHAMTRDDDVSVLMRDGINLLADVHRPLEPGRYPVLIAASPYPRQIQNLGAPAGFIEAGASDFFVPRGYVHVIANCRGTGGSGGTFGFYDGQERRDMHDLVEWAAAQPWSDGNVGMIGISYFAGTQMEAAVERPPHLKAIMPIAGTFDLYESATHHGLMSSGFITPFLFMIGMTSGHTNRLWRSKLLDAVRALLLTPAIHRKFEHANGEAAIAGLRVLLKLHHDPHPWDDLWRAIAAEHPFRDAWWEERNLLPLLDRVEIPVYIGCDWQNVPLHLPHTFKAYEKLTNSRHVQVAMMGEHGLAWPWESLHIEALAWFDHWLKGHDTGILEGPRFRYALPEAEGFRTTEAWPPPEAVHRAYALRADAVLAEDEGEAGSRTYMNLGGGLNRPRASEADPPGFLTWDSAPLVRDLDMVGPIELELDAISTAPDTAFIAVLQDIDERGRESHITAGYLRAGLRKADDAASKPGAPVLDCRTFEPVPVGEKVSYRIPLVPNARRFKAGHRIRLYLTTDDQADDKPALLMFRHASIGTSSLNMILSSSRLLLPVLHAQVAR
;
A
#
# COMPACT_ATOMS: atom_id res chain seq x y z
N MET A 1 27.64 -20.51 -12.02
CA MET A 1 28.43 -19.54 -12.79
C MET A 1 28.45 -18.24 -12.01
N ALA A 2 29.63 -17.74 -11.60
CA ALA A 2 29.73 -16.43 -10.97
C ALA A 2 29.31 -15.36 -11.97
N ILE A 3 28.21 -14.69 -11.73
CA ILE A 3 27.74 -13.58 -12.58
C ILE A 3 28.36 -12.31 -11.99
N SER A 4 29.50 -11.91 -12.52
CA SER A 4 29.95 -10.52 -12.43
C SER A 4 28.95 -9.71 -13.29
N ALA A 5 28.12 -8.90 -12.68
CA ALA A 5 27.42 -7.85 -13.40
C ALA A 5 28.50 -6.96 -14.02
N ALA A 6 28.51 -6.85 -15.34
CA ALA A 6 29.57 -6.21 -16.10
C ALA A 6 29.94 -4.83 -15.50
N GLY A 7 31.08 -4.75 -14.83
CA GLY A 7 31.76 -3.49 -14.53
C GLY A 7 31.30 -2.72 -13.29
N ILE A 8 30.43 -3.29 -12.43
CA ILE A 8 30.07 -2.67 -11.15
C ILE A 8 30.63 -3.54 -10.01
N GLU A 9 31.53 -2.99 -9.22
CA GLU A 9 32.01 -3.62 -8.00
C GLU A 9 30.84 -3.93 -7.06
N PRO A 10 30.81 -5.11 -6.38
CA PRO A 10 29.76 -5.43 -5.42
C PRO A 10 29.65 -4.33 -4.37
N GLY A 11 28.47 -3.69 -4.28
CA GLY A 11 28.20 -2.60 -3.34
C GLY A 11 28.35 -1.18 -3.88
N GLN A 12 28.74 -0.97 -5.13
CA GLN A 12 28.82 0.35 -5.79
C GLN A 12 27.55 0.75 -6.55
N ARG A 13 26.53 -0.12 -6.64
CA ARG A 13 25.27 0.22 -7.26
C ARG A 13 24.57 1.34 -6.48
N ARG A 14 24.24 2.43 -7.17
CA ARG A 14 23.42 3.48 -6.58
C ARG A 14 21.99 2.95 -6.47
N LEU A 15 21.52 2.83 -5.22
CA LEU A 15 20.14 2.48 -4.94
C LEU A 15 19.23 3.69 -5.19
N ASN A 16 18.02 3.44 -5.68
CA ASN A 16 17.01 4.49 -5.86
C ASN A 16 16.29 4.82 -4.55
N GLY A 17 15.65 5.99 -4.52
CA GLY A 17 14.88 6.47 -3.38
C GLY A 17 15.72 6.80 -2.13
N PRO A 18 15.08 7.32 -1.07
CA PRO A 18 15.74 7.60 0.20
C PRO A 18 16.14 6.31 0.91
N GLN A 19 17.37 6.24 1.39
CA GLN A 19 17.94 5.02 1.99
C GLN A 19 17.73 4.93 3.49
N THR A 20 17.41 6.06 4.14
CA THR A 20 17.13 6.15 5.58
C THR A 20 15.99 7.13 5.83
N THR A 21 15.50 7.13 7.04
CA THR A 21 14.52 8.11 7.54
C THR A 21 15.20 9.35 8.12
N GLY A 22 16.32 9.80 7.50
CA GLY A 22 17.09 10.95 7.98
C GLY A 22 17.98 10.64 9.19
N ARG A 23 18.34 9.36 9.38
CA ARG A 23 19.25 8.91 10.44
C ARG A 23 20.53 8.34 9.86
N ASP A 24 21.62 8.48 10.63
CA ASP A 24 22.85 7.77 10.42
C ASP A 24 22.89 6.52 11.31
N TYR A 25 23.47 5.45 10.78
CA TYR A 25 23.62 4.17 11.47
C TYR A 25 25.09 3.80 11.59
N ARG A 26 25.43 3.00 12.61
CA ARG A 26 26.79 2.56 12.89
C ARG A 26 26.90 1.04 12.82
N ASN A 27 28.12 0.54 12.73
CA ASN A 27 28.43 -0.90 12.76
C ASN A 27 27.66 -1.73 11.71
N LEU A 28 27.36 -1.13 10.56
CA LEU A 28 26.70 -1.84 9.47
C LEU A 28 27.65 -2.82 8.80
N SER A 29 27.10 -3.96 8.36
CA SER A 29 27.85 -4.95 7.59
C SER A 29 28.37 -4.36 6.28
N SER A 30 29.69 -4.53 6.04
CA SER A 30 30.35 -4.10 4.80
C SER A 30 30.21 -5.15 3.69
N PRO A 31 30.20 -4.76 2.40
CA PRO A 31 30.12 -5.69 1.28
C PRO A 31 31.49 -6.36 1.06
N THR A 32 31.66 -7.56 1.61
CA THR A 32 32.93 -8.31 1.58
C THR A 32 32.84 -9.64 0.84
N HIS A 33 31.62 -10.08 0.46
CA HIS A 33 31.39 -11.39 -0.17
C HIS A 33 31.05 -11.26 -1.65
N ALA A 34 31.57 -12.19 -2.47
CA ALA A 34 31.04 -12.45 -3.79
C ALA A 34 29.71 -13.20 -3.69
N MET A 35 28.86 -13.11 -4.70
CA MET A 35 27.53 -13.71 -4.73
C MET A 35 27.46 -14.88 -5.71
N THR A 36 26.76 -15.95 -5.30
CA THR A 36 26.29 -17.02 -6.19
C THR A 36 24.77 -17.15 -6.09
N ARG A 37 24.16 -17.87 -7.04
CA ARG A 37 22.72 -18.10 -7.12
C ARG A 37 22.42 -19.52 -7.50
N ASP A 38 21.47 -20.12 -6.77
CA ASP A 38 20.86 -21.41 -7.12
C ASP A 38 19.40 -21.13 -7.52
N ASP A 39 19.05 -21.44 -8.77
CA ASP A 39 17.72 -21.18 -9.35
C ASP A 39 16.78 -22.38 -9.17
N ASP A 40 15.46 -22.11 -9.07
CA ASP A 40 14.39 -23.11 -9.03
C ASP A 40 14.58 -24.19 -7.94
N VAL A 41 15.07 -23.77 -6.79
CA VAL A 41 15.21 -24.66 -5.64
C VAL A 41 13.81 -25.07 -5.16
N SER A 42 13.60 -26.39 -5.07
CA SER A 42 12.32 -26.96 -4.61
C SER A 42 12.24 -26.93 -3.09
N VAL A 43 11.15 -26.37 -2.58
CA VAL A 43 10.84 -26.25 -1.15
C VAL A 43 9.57 -27.04 -0.87
N LEU A 44 9.72 -28.17 -0.17
CA LEU A 44 8.60 -29.06 0.15
C LEU A 44 7.79 -28.51 1.33
N MET A 45 6.50 -28.26 1.11
CA MET A 45 5.54 -27.86 2.13
C MET A 45 5.00 -29.09 2.88
N ARG A 46 4.43 -28.89 4.07
CA ARG A 46 3.88 -29.97 4.95
C ARG A 46 2.79 -30.82 4.30
N ASP A 47 2.10 -30.29 3.29
CA ASP A 47 1.05 -30.99 2.55
C ASP A 47 1.55 -31.72 1.28
N GLY A 48 2.87 -31.73 1.06
CA GLY A 48 3.50 -32.40 -0.07
C GLY A 48 3.60 -31.57 -1.35
N ILE A 49 3.12 -30.33 -1.36
CA ILE A 49 3.30 -29.40 -2.48
C ILE A 49 4.71 -28.81 -2.44
N ASN A 50 5.31 -28.60 -3.60
CA ASN A 50 6.58 -27.93 -3.72
C ASN A 50 6.39 -26.48 -4.17
N LEU A 51 6.95 -25.54 -3.41
CA LEU A 51 7.18 -24.17 -3.87
C LEU A 51 8.55 -24.09 -4.57
N LEU A 52 8.73 -23.07 -5.39
CA LEU A 52 10.01 -22.78 -6.04
C LEU A 52 10.60 -21.48 -5.51
N ALA A 53 11.91 -21.50 -5.23
CA ALA A 53 12.68 -20.35 -4.78
C ALA A 53 13.99 -20.21 -5.55
N ASP A 54 14.46 -18.97 -5.72
CA ASP A 54 15.82 -18.66 -6.12
C ASP A 54 16.61 -18.25 -4.86
N VAL A 55 17.77 -18.89 -4.63
CA VAL A 55 18.60 -18.67 -3.45
C VAL A 55 19.86 -17.92 -3.85
N HIS A 56 19.97 -16.68 -3.43
CA HIS A 56 21.14 -15.83 -3.60
C HIS A 56 21.97 -15.90 -2.31
N ARG A 57 23.22 -16.29 -2.38
CA ARG A 57 24.06 -16.47 -1.18
C ARG A 57 25.51 -16.06 -1.41
N PRO A 58 26.28 -15.80 -0.34
CA PRO A 58 27.71 -15.65 -0.43
C PRO A 58 28.34 -16.85 -1.12
N LEU A 59 29.34 -16.59 -1.97
CA LEU A 59 30.09 -17.65 -2.68
C LEU A 59 30.94 -18.47 -1.70
N GLU A 60 31.48 -17.83 -0.69
CA GLU A 60 32.30 -18.43 0.34
C GLU A 60 31.46 -19.38 1.22
N PRO A 61 31.96 -20.59 1.52
CA PRO A 61 31.31 -21.48 2.47
C PRO A 61 31.13 -20.83 3.85
N GLY A 62 29.92 -20.92 4.39
CA GLY A 62 29.60 -20.35 5.70
C GLY A 62 28.14 -20.54 6.05
N ARG A 63 27.78 -20.11 7.26
CA ARG A 63 26.40 -20.03 7.72
C ARG A 63 26.05 -18.57 7.94
N TYR A 64 24.98 -18.11 7.33
CA TYR A 64 24.60 -16.71 7.25
C TYR A 64 23.15 -16.53 7.67
N PRO A 65 22.75 -15.38 8.23
CA PRO A 65 21.36 -15.06 8.41
C PRO A 65 20.64 -14.97 7.07
N VAL A 66 19.36 -15.32 7.07
CA VAL A 66 18.54 -15.42 5.87
C VAL A 66 17.53 -14.28 5.81
N LEU A 67 17.37 -13.66 4.64
CA LEU A 67 16.25 -12.80 4.31
C LEU A 67 15.36 -13.50 3.29
N ILE A 68 14.05 -13.62 3.58
CA ILE A 68 13.08 -14.22 2.68
C ILE A 68 12.18 -13.13 2.11
N ALA A 69 11.90 -13.23 0.81
CA ALA A 69 10.89 -12.47 0.10
C ALA A 69 10.01 -13.45 -0.69
N ALA A 70 8.70 -13.48 -0.43
CA ALA A 70 7.77 -14.39 -1.08
C ALA A 70 6.57 -13.63 -1.68
N SER A 71 6.19 -13.98 -2.92
CA SER A 71 5.05 -13.33 -3.59
C SER A 71 4.58 -14.16 -4.78
N PRO A 72 3.42 -13.83 -5.40
CA PRO A 72 3.02 -14.42 -6.67
C PRO A 72 3.80 -13.88 -7.88
N TYR A 73 4.61 -12.83 -7.72
CA TYR A 73 5.32 -12.20 -8.82
C TYR A 73 6.49 -13.07 -9.30
N PRO A 74 6.82 -13.03 -10.63
CA PRO A 74 7.94 -13.82 -11.14
C PRO A 74 9.24 -13.49 -10.39
N ARG A 75 9.81 -14.49 -9.69
CA ARG A 75 11.07 -14.31 -8.94
C ARG A 75 12.25 -13.96 -9.84
N GLN A 76 12.21 -14.40 -11.10
CA GLN A 76 13.27 -14.17 -12.08
C GLN A 76 13.46 -12.69 -12.44
N ILE A 77 12.42 -11.86 -12.30
CA ILE A 77 12.52 -10.42 -12.60
C ILE A 77 12.96 -9.59 -11.40
N GLN A 78 12.92 -10.13 -10.18
CA GLN A 78 13.16 -9.36 -8.96
C GLN A 78 14.56 -8.71 -8.90
N ASN A 79 15.53 -9.28 -9.60
CA ASN A 79 16.89 -8.73 -9.70
C ASN A 79 17.21 -8.14 -11.07
N LEU A 80 16.20 -7.79 -11.88
CA LEU A 80 16.42 -7.17 -13.20
C LEU A 80 17.06 -5.78 -13.12
N GLY A 81 16.88 -5.08 -12.01
CA GLY A 81 17.35 -3.70 -11.86
C GLY A 81 16.63 -2.71 -12.79
N ALA A 82 15.53 -3.14 -13.41
CA ALA A 82 14.70 -2.30 -14.26
C ALA A 82 13.59 -1.62 -13.46
N PRO A 83 13.18 -0.41 -13.80
CA PRO A 83 12.04 0.26 -13.17
C PRO A 83 10.74 -0.36 -13.70
N ALA A 84 10.51 -1.61 -13.36
CA ALA A 84 9.26 -2.31 -13.64
C ALA A 84 8.50 -2.49 -12.34
N GLY A 85 7.21 -2.24 -12.34
CA GLY A 85 6.33 -2.62 -11.25
C GLY A 85 6.54 -4.10 -10.89
N PHE A 86 6.28 -4.46 -9.62
CA PHE A 86 6.46 -5.83 -9.08
C PHE A 86 7.92 -6.27 -8.86
N ILE A 87 8.92 -5.40 -9.03
CA ILE A 87 10.29 -5.61 -8.54
C ILE A 87 10.36 -5.06 -7.12
N GLU A 88 10.03 -5.90 -6.16
CA GLU A 88 9.64 -5.52 -4.79
C GLU A 88 10.31 -6.35 -3.70
N ALA A 89 11.10 -7.37 -4.07
CA ALA A 89 11.75 -8.28 -3.13
C ALA A 89 12.96 -7.65 -2.39
N GLY A 90 13.44 -6.51 -2.84
CA GLY A 90 14.70 -5.93 -2.40
C GLY A 90 15.91 -6.39 -3.23
N ALA A 91 17.03 -5.70 -3.09
CA ALA A 91 18.21 -5.89 -3.91
C ALA A 91 19.14 -6.99 -3.34
N SER A 92 19.14 -8.18 -3.97
CA SER A 92 20.04 -9.28 -3.56
C SER A 92 21.52 -8.86 -3.63
N ASP A 93 21.91 -8.07 -4.63
CA ASP A 93 23.27 -7.55 -4.81
C ASP A 93 23.67 -6.49 -3.77
N PHE A 94 22.72 -6.02 -2.96
CA PHE A 94 22.99 -5.20 -1.79
C PHE A 94 23.19 -6.05 -0.53
N PHE A 95 22.29 -7.00 -0.23
CA PHE A 95 22.31 -7.75 1.02
C PHE A 95 23.30 -8.91 1.01
N VAL A 96 23.41 -9.66 -0.09
CA VAL A 96 24.26 -10.86 -0.13
C VAL A 96 25.74 -10.54 0.05
N PRO A 97 26.31 -9.52 -0.60
CA PRO A 97 27.69 -9.13 -0.33
C PRO A 97 27.96 -8.71 1.12
N ARG A 98 26.91 -8.39 1.88
CA ARG A 98 26.99 -8.02 3.31
C ARG A 98 26.76 -9.20 4.24
N GLY A 99 26.88 -10.43 3.72
CA GLY A 99 26.81 -11.66 4.51
C GLY A 99 25.38 -12.04 4.90
N TYR A 100 24.44 -11.95 3.96
CA TYR A 100 23.11 -12.51 4.04
C TYR A 100 22.88 -13.55 2.94
N VAL A 101 22.00 -14.49 3.21
CA VAL A 101 21.34 -15.25 2.13
C VAL A 101 20.01 -14.56 1.83
N HIS A 102 19.71 -14.36 0.55
CA HIS A 102 18.42 -13.80 0.12
C HIS A 102 17.66 -14.86 -0.68
N VAL A 103 16.53 -15.31 -0.15
CA VAL A 103 15.64 -16.31 -0.74
C VAL A 103 14.44 -15.59 -1.33
N ILE A 104 14.26 -15.68 -2.64
CA ILE A 104 13.09 -15.12 -3.34
C ILE A 104 12.22 -16.29 -3.78
N ALA A 105 11.03 -16.44 -3.19
CA ALA A 105 10.13 -17.56 -3.42
C ALA A 105 8.85 -17.12 -4.16
N ASN A 106 8.25 -18.05 -4.90
CA ASN A 106 6.91 -17.88 -5.42
C ASN A 106 5.89 -18.53 -4.50
N CYS A 107 4.76 -17.84 -4.27
CA CYS A 107 3.61 -18.41 -3.59
C CYS A 107 3.04 -19.62 -4.35
N ARG A 108 2.26 -20.43 -3.65
CA ARG A 108 1.52 -21.57 -4.19
C ARG A 108 0.79 -21.22 -5.49
N GLY A 109 0.88 -22.08 -6.50
CA GLY A 109 0.21 -21.92 -7.80
C GLY A 109 0.78 -20.82 -8.69
N THR A 110 1.96 -20.26 -8.37
CA THR A 110 2.58 -19.17 -9.13
C THR A 110 4.04 -19.47 -9.47
N GLY A 111 4.55 -18.91 -10.54
CA GLY A 111 5.98 -18.95 -10.93
C GLY A 111 6.59 -20.35 -11.03
N GLY A 112 5.79 -21.38 -11.25
CA GLY A 112 6.18 -22.78 -11.30
C GLY A 112 6.05 -23.53 -9.97
N SER A 113 5.67 -22.85 -8.88
CA SER A 113 5.26 -23.49 -7.63
C SER A 113 3.99 -24.31 -7.83
N GLY A 114 3.91 -25.48 -7.18
CA GLY A 114 2.75 -26.37 -7.25
C GLY A 114 1.52 -25.82 -6.53
N GLY A 115 0.39 -26.53 -6.67
CA GLY A 115 -0.88 -26.17 -6.05
C GLY A 115 -1.62 -25.04 -6.77
N THR A 116 -2.57 -24.40 -6.08
CA THR A 116 -3.43 -23.34 -6.61
C THR A 116 -3.28 -22.08 -5.78
N PHE A 117 -3.20 -20.92 -6.42
CA PHE A 117 -3.11 -19.62 -5.76
C PHE A 117 -4.41 -19.27 -5.04
N GLY A 118 -4.33 -18.95 -3.75
CA GLY A 118 -5.48 -18.71 -2.89
C GLY A 118 -5.72 -17.23 -2.54
N PHE A 119 -4.78 -16.35 -2.86
CA PHE A 119 -4.81 -14.91 -2.61
C PHE A 119 -5.00 -14.56 -1.13
N TYR A 120 -3.94 -14.70 -0.34
CA TYR A 120 -3.91 -14.48 1.11
C TYR A 120 -4.82 -15.42 1.91
N ASP A 121 -5.02 -16.65 1.45
CA ASP A 121 -5.81 -17.64 2.19
C ASP A 121 -5.04 -18.30 3.36
N GLY A 122 -5.75 -19.11 4.14
CA GLY A 122 -5.14 -19.81 5.27
C GLY A 122 -4.06 -20.82 4.88
N GLN A 123 -4.04 -21.30 3.62
CA GLN A 123 -2.99 -22.19 3.14
C GLN A 123 -1.71 -21.41 2.84
N GLU A 124 -1.80 -20.22 2.25
CA GLU A 124 -0.64 -19.38 2.00
C GLU A 124 0.09 -19.03 3.31
N ARG A 125 -0.65 -18.73 4.38
CA ARG A 125 -0.05 -18.50 5.71
C ARG A 125 0.77 -19.70 6.20
N ARG A 126 0.24 -20.91 6.06
CA ARG A 126 0.97 -22.14 6.46
C ARG A 126 2.20 -22.38 5.62
N ASP A 127 2.13 -22.05 4.32
CA ASP A 127 3.28 -22.13 3.42
C ASP A 127 4.39 -21.17 3.84
N MET A 128 4.04 -19.95 4.27
CA MET A 128 5.04 -18.99 4.76
C MET A 128 5.75 -19.47 6.02
N HIS A 129 5.04 -20.13 6.95
CA HIS A 129 5.67 -20.79 8.08
C HIS A 129 6.68 -21.85 7.63
N ASP A 130 6.27 -22.76 6.74
CA ASP A 130 7.10 -23.86 6.26
C ASP A 130 8.33 -23.36 5.50
N LEU A 131 8.19 -22.29 4.71
CA LEU A 131 9.28 -21.66 4.00
C LEU A 131 10.34 -21.07 4.93
N VAL A 132 9.93 -20.46 6.04
CA VAL A 132 10.85 -19.95 7.08
C VAL A 132 11.63 -21.11 7.71
N GLU A 133 10.95 -22.17 8.14
CA GLU A 133 11.59 -23.31 8.79
C GLU A 133 12.49 -24.10 7.84
N TRP A 134 12.08 -24.23 6.55
CA TRP A 134 12.93 -24.80 5.53
C TRP A 134 14.24 -24.00 5.36
N ALA A 135 14.16 -22.67 5.29
CA ALA A 135 15.31 -21.82 5.10
C ALA A 135 16.27 -21.89 6.31
N ALA A 136 15.71 -21.94 7.52
CA ALA A 136 16.51 -22.07 8.75
C ALA A 136 17.28 -23.38 8.81
N ALA A 137 16.73 -24.48 8.27
CA ALA A 137 17.33 -25.81 8.29
C ALA A 137 18.42 -26.03 7.22
N GLN A 138 18.65 -25.06 6.32
CA GLN A 138 19.62 -25.24 5.24
C GLN A 138 21.08 -25.16 5.75
N PRO A 139 22.02 -25.87 5.10
CA PRO A 139 23.42 -25.92 5.54
C PRO A 139 24.13 -24.54 5.48
N TRP A 140 23.64 -23.62 4.67
CA TRP A 140 24.16 -22.25 4.56
C TRP A 140 23.47 -21.26 5.52
N SER A 141 22.48 -21.69 6.29
CA SER A 141 21.75 -20.86 7.25
C SER A 141 22.37 -20.96 8.65
N ASP A 142 22.43 -19.85 9.37
CA ASP A 142 22.78 -19.81 10.79
C ASP A 142 21.57 -20.03 11.73
N GLY A 143 20.36 -20.14 11.14
CA GLY A 143 19.09 -20.32 11.86
C GLY A 143 18.38 -19.01 12.19
N ASN A 144 18.98 -17.85 11.89
CA ASN A 144 18.30 -16.55 12.05
C ASN A 144 17.65 -16.13 10.73
N VAL A 145 16.33 -16.07 10.71
CA VAL A 145 15.56 -15.71 9.52
C VAL A 145 14.85 -14.38 9.73
N GLY A 146 14.98 -13.50 8.76
CA GLY A 146 14.15 -12.30 8.61
C GLY A 146 13.36 -12.35 7.31
N MET A 147 12.35 -11.48 7.18
CA MET A 147 11.63 -11.32 5.91
C MET A 147 11.61 -9.85 5.50
N ILE A 148 11.67 -9.62 4.17
CA ILE A 148 11.80 -8.30 3.56
C ILE A 148 10.95 -8.20 2.29
N GLY A 149 10.58 -6.99 1.91
CA GLY A 149 9.88 -6.68 0.67
C GLY A 149 8.69 -5.75 0.89
N ILE A 150 8.16 -5.23 -0.20
CA ILE A 150 7.00 -4.34 -0.19
C ILE A 150 5.78 -4.99 -0.81
N SER A 151 4.59 -4.39 -0.63
CA SER A 151 3.33 -4.78 -1.26
C SER A 151 2.94 -6.22 -0.90
N TYR A 152 2.82 -7.12 -1.86
CA TYR A 152 2.51 -8.53 -1.61
C TYR A 152 3.59 -9.21 -0.75
N PHE A 153 4.86 -8.91 -1.01
CA PHE A 153 5.97 -9.40 -0.17
C PHE A 153 5.87 -8.92 1.29
N ALA A 154 5.21 -7.80 1.56
CA ALA A 154 4.95 -7.35 2.92
C ALA A 154 3.78 -8.12 3.56
N GLY A 155 2.74 -8.46 2.79
CA GLY A 155 1.63 -9.30 3.24
C GLY A 155 2.11 -10.67 3.72
N THR A 156 2.93 -11.35 2.91
CA THR A 156 3.47 -12.68 3.24
C THR A 156 4.37 -12.68 4.48
N GLN A 157 5.05 -11.57 4.80
CA GLN A 157 5.79 -11.43 6.06
C GLN A 157 4.88 -11.48 7.27
N MET A 158 3.73 -10.77 7.19
CA MET A 158 2.73 -10.78 8.25
C MET A 158 2.05 -12.16 8.37
N GLU A 159 1.78 -12.82 7.23
CA GLU A 159 1.28 -14.19 7.20
C GLU A 159 2.22 -15.15 7.94
N ALA A 160 3.53 -15.07 7.68
CA ALA A 160 4.51 -15.85 8.41
C ALA A 160 4.51 -15.50 9.91
N ALA A 161 4.50 -14.21 10.24
CA ALA A 161 4.62 -13.75 11.62
C ALA A 161 3.44 -14.19 12.51
N VAL A 162 2.20 -14.22 12.00
CA VAL A 162 1.01 -14.67 12.75
C VAL A 162 1.01 -16.20 12.96
N GLU A 163 1.70 -16.97 12.12
CA GLU A 163 1.89 -18.43 12.27
C GLU A 163 3.09 -18.77 13.19
N ARG A 164 3.90 -17.77 13.59
CA ARG A 164 4.95 -17.86 14.62
C ARG A 164 6.00 -18.94 14.39
N PRO A 165 6.64 -19.05 13.20
CA PRO A 165 7.72 -20.01 13.02
C PRO A 165 8.89 -19.67 13.95
N PRO A 166 9.47 -20.67 14.66
CA PRO A 166 10.48 -20.45 15.71
C PRO A 166 11.74 -19.72 15.25
N HIS A 167 12.09 -19.85 13.96
CA HIS A 167 13.31 -19.25 13.42
C HIS A 167 13.10 -17.85 12.83
N LEU A 168 11.86 -17.35 12.72
CA LEU A 168 11.61 -15.97 12.30
C LEU A 168 11.96 -14.99 13.44
N LYS A 169 12.92 -14.09 13.22
CA LYS A 169 13.46 -13.21 14.25
C LYS A 169 13.03 -11.75 14.10
N ALA A 170 12.85 -11.27 12.88
CA ALA A 170 12.41 -9.90 12.58
C ALA A 170 11.82 -9.81 11.17
N ILE A 171 10.90 -8.87 10.96
CA ILE A 171 10.30 -8.58 9.65
C ILE A 171 10.33 -7.08 9.35
N MET A 172 10.32 -6.75 8.05
CA MET A 172 10.23 -5.38 7.56
C MET A 172 9.16 -5.26 6.46
N PRO A 173 7.86 -5.37 6.81
CA PRO A 173 6.75 -5.26 5.86
C PRO A 173 6.47 -3.79 5.53
N ILE A 174 6.88 -3.34 4.35
CA ILE A 174 6.66 -1.98 3.86
C ILE A 174 5.52 -1.98 2.83
N ALA A 175 4.57 -1.04 2.96
CA ALA A 175 3.41 -0.88 2.08
C ALA A 175 2.65 -2.21 1.87
N GLY A 176 2.28 -2.87 2.99
CA GLY A 176 1.62 -4.17 2.96
C GLY A 176 0.09 -4.10 2.90
N THR A 177 -0.52 -5.18 2.39
CA THR A 177 -1.95 -5.47 2.51
C THR A 177 -2.15 -6.48 3.63
N PHE A 178 -2.99 -6.15 4.63
CA PHE A 178 -3.26 -7.01 5.79
C PHE A 178 -4.75 -7.31 5.98
N ASP A 179 -5.60 -6.73 5.16
CA ASP A 179 -7.02 -7.01 5.02
C ASP A 179 -7.40 -6.86 3.54
N LEU A 180 -7.63 -8.01 2.87
CA LEU A 180 -7.89 -8.00 1.43
C LEU A 180 -9.21 -7.31 1.09
N TYR A 181 -10.25 -7.38 1.96
CA TYR A 181 -11.50 -6.68 1.73
C TYR A 181 -11.29 -5.18 1.56
N GLU A 182 -10.54 -4.56 2.48
CA GLU A 182 -10.29 -3.11 2.41
C GLU A 182 -9.41 -2.70 1.23
N SER A 183 -8.48 -3.57 0.81
CA SER A 183 -7.66 -3.30 -0.38
C SER A 183 -8.44 -3.45 -1.69
N ALA A 184 -9.45 -4.33 -1.70
CA ALA A 184 -10.19 -4.66 -2.90
C ALA A 184 -11.47 -3.83 -3.08
N THR A 185 -12.12 -3.40 -1.97
CA THR A 185 -13.48 -2.86 -2.03
C THR A 185 -13.71 -1.51 -1.36
N HIS A 186 -12.74 -0.89 -0.74
CA HIS A 186 -12.82 0.43 -0.10
C HIS A 186 -14.25 0.80 0.40
N HIS A 187 -14.71 0.15 1.49
CA HIS A 187 -16.06 0.28 2.07
C HIS A 187 -17.21 0.00 1.08
N GLY A 188 -17.07 -1.10 0.31
CA GLY A 188 -18.10 -1.60 -0.61
C GLY A 188 -18.03 -1.03 -2.03
N LEU A 189 -17.04 -0.22 -2.33
CA LEU A 189 -16.72 0.22 -3.68
C LEU A 189 -15.55 -0.60 -4.24
N MET A 190 -15.82 -1.54 -5.15
CA MET A 190 -14.79 -2.38 -5.74
C MET A 190 -13.74 -1.52 -6.46
N SER A 191 -12.48 -1.69 -6.08
CA SER A 191 -11.33 -1.07 -6.75
C SER A 191 -11.04 -1.76 -8.09
N SER A 192 -11.95 -1.60 -9.05
CA SER A 192 -11.90 -2.29 -10.36
C SER A 192 -10.67 -1.91 -11.17
N GLY A 193 -10.19 -0.67 -11.04
CA GLY A 193 -8.99 -0.18 -11.72
C GLY A 193 -7.69 -0.81 -11.22
N PHE A 194 -7.71 -1.46 -10.05
CA PHE A 194 -6.58 -2.20 -9.51
C PHE A 194 -6.80 -3.72 -9.57
N ILE A 195 -7.83 -4.25 -8.93
CA ILE A 195 -8.03 -5.70 -8.78
C ILE A 195 -8.14 -6.41 -10.13
N THR A 196 -8.85 -5.82 -11.09
CA THR A 196 -9.00 -6.45 -12.41
C THR A 196 -7.65 -6.59 -13.13
N PRO A 197 -6.88 -5.51 -13.39
CA PRO A 197 -5.60 -5.64 -14.06
C PRO A 197 -4.58 -6.44 -13.23
N PHE A 198 -4.66 -6.40 -11.89
CA PHE A 198 -3.77 -7.13 -11.01
C PHE A 198 -3.92 -8.65 -11.18
N LEU A 199 -5.12 -9.19 -11.05
CA LEU A 199 -5.38 -10.63 -11.19
C LEU A 199 -5.06 -11.13 -12.60
N PHE A 200 -5.46 -10.39 -13.63
CA PHE A 200 -5.09 -10.72 -15.01
C PHE A 200 -3.59 -10.75 -15.22
N MET A 201 -2.88 -9.77 -14.71
CA MET A 201 -1.43 -9.70 -14.82
C MET A 201 -0.74 -10.89 -14.14
N ILE A 202 -1.13 -11.23 -12.92
CA ILE A 202 -0.57 -12.38 -12.21
C ILE A 202 -0.87 -13.68 -12.99
N GLY A 203 -2.10 -13.87 -13.46
CA GLY A 203 -2.47 -15.04 -14.27
C GLY A 203 -1.61 -15.19 -15.53
N MET A 204 -1.36 -14.08 -16.24
CA MET A 204 -0.51 -14.12 -17.45
C MET A 204 0.98 -14.29 -17.16
N THR A 205 1.48 -13.68 -16.08
CA THR A 205 2.92 -13.70 -15.79
C THR A 205 3.33 -14.92 -14.98
N SER A 206 2.48 -15.43 -14.12
CA SER A 206 2.81 -16.51 -13.19
C SER A 206 2.46 -17.90 -13.73
N GLY A 207 1.41 -18.05 -14.55
CA GLY A 207 1.02 -19.35 -15.12
C GLY A 207 1.98 -19.87 -16.21
N HIS A 208 2.57 -18.97 -16.99
CA HIS A 208 3.42 -19.32 -18.15
C HIS A 208 4.91 -18.99 -17.97
N THR A 209 5.32 -18.53 -16.81
CA THR A 209 6.59 -17.86 -16.58
C THR A 209 7.83 -18.72 -16.73
N ASN A 210 7.77 -20.02 -16.46
CA ASN A 210 8.99 -20.85 -16.46
C ASN A 210 9.72 -20.94 -17.81
N ARG A 211 9.03 -20.76 -18.93
CA ARG A 211 9.66 -20.80 -20.27
C ARG A 211 10.10 -19.43 -20.74
N LEU A 212 9.30 -18.39 -20.50
CA LEU A 212 9.56 -17.03 -20.97
C LEU A 212 10.74 -16.40 -20.20
N TRP A 213 10.75 -16.57 -18.88
CA TRP A 213 11.71 -15.92 -17.99
C TRP A 213 13.06 -16.64 -17.88
N ARG A 214 13.19 -17.87 -18.39
CA ARG A 214 14.44 -18.62 -18.50
C ARG A 214 15.15 -18.43 -19.85
N SER A 215 14.63 -17.60 -20.73
CA SER A 215 15.23 -17.41 -22.05
C SER A 215 16.48 -16.53 -21.97
N LYS A 216 17.49 -16.86 -22.80
CA LYS A 216 18.68 -16.00 -23.01
C LYS A 216 18.32 -14.58 -23.46
N LEU A 217 17.10 -14.37 -23.98
CA LEU A 217 16.54 -13.07 -24.30
C LEU A 217 16.38 -12.21 -23.05
N LEU A 218 16.01 -12.81 -21.91
CA LEU A 218 15.88 -12.08 -20.66
C LEU A 218 17.23 -11.60 -20.12
N ASP A 219 18.29 -12.40 -20.28
CA ASP A 219 19.66 -11.97 -19.92
C ASP A 219 20.12 -10.78 -20.77
N ALA A 220 19.79 -10.79 -22.07
CA ALA A 220 20.07 -9.65 -22.95
C ALA A 220 19.26 -8.41 -22.60
N VAL A 221 17.96 -8.57 -22.26
CA VAL A 221 17.09 -7.48 -21.78
C VAL A 221 17.62 -6.92 -20.48
N ARG A 222 18.02 -7.78 -19.53
CA ARG A 222 18.64 -7.37 -18.26
C ARG A 222 19.93 -6.56 -18.50
N ALA A 223 20.83 -7.04 -19.33
CA ALA A 223 22.07 -6.34 -19.67
C ALA A 223 21.80 -4.96 -20.29
N LEU A 224 20.77 -4.86 -21.15
CA LEU A 224 20.34 -3.61 -21.75
C LEU A 224 19.77 -2.63 -20.71
N LEU A 225 18.90 -3.10 -19.83
CA LEU A 225 18.24 -2.28 -18.79
C LEU A 225 19.21 -1.82 -17.71
N LEU A 226 20.28 -2.58 -17.45
CA LEU A 226 21.36 -2.21 -16.53
C LEU A 226 22.36 -1.22 -17.14
N THR A 227 22.27 -0.90 -18.45
CA THR A 227 23.12 0.13 -19.04
C THR A 227 22.82 1.49 -18.40
N PRO A 228 23.82 2.24 -17.89
CA PRO A 228 23.60 3.48 -17.14
C PRO A 228 22.76 4.54 -17.87
N ALA A 229 22.83 4.58 -19.22
CA ALA A 229 22.05 5.53 -20.02
C ALA A 229 20.55 5.17 -20.08
N ILE A 230 20.22 3.87 -20.06
CA ILE A 230 18.85 3.38 -20.09
C ILE A 230 18.28 3.40 -18.68
N HIS A 231 19.05 2.94 -17.70
CA HIS A 231 18.65 2.96 -16.29
C HIS A 231 18.24 4.36 -15.82
N ARG A 232 19.02 5.39 -16.17
CA ARG A 232 18.69 6.79 -15.85
C ARG A 232 17.40 7.30 -16.47
N LYS A 233 17.00 6.82 -17.65
CA LYS A 233 15.72 7.21 -18.29
C LYS A 233 14.51 6.68 -17.55
N PHE A 234 14.68 5.57 -16.83
CA PHE A 234 13.61 4.89 -16.11
C PHE A 234 13.64 5.18 -14.59
N GLU A 235 14.72 5.79 -14.08
CA GLU A 235 14.89 6.13 -12.66
C GLU A 235 13.76 7.01 -12.11
N HIS A 236 13.02 7.69 -13.01
CA HIS A 236 11.89 8.57 -12.68
C HIS A 236 10.56 8.14 -13.33
N ALA A 237 10.50 6.94 -13.91
CA ALA A 237 9.27 6.46 -14.56
C ALA A 237 8.29 5.89 -13.52
N ASN A 238 7.49 6.76 -12.93
CA ASN A 238 6.46 6.45 -11.94
C ASN A 238 5.34 5.60 -12.55
N GLY A 239 5.51 4.28 -12.56
CA GLY A 239 4.44 3.34 -12.91
C GLY A 239 3.92 3.36 -14.35
N GLU A 240 4.13 4.41 -15.14
CA GLU A 240 3.62 4.51 -16.53
C GLU A 240 4.17 3.41 -17.44
N ALA A 241 5.44 3.05 -17.30
CA ALA A 241 6.04 1.96 -18.06
C ALA A 241 5.44 0.60 -17.66
N ALA A 242 5.11 0.42 -16.36
CA ALA A 242 4.41 -0.76 -15.87
C ALA A 242 2.98 -0.85 -16.43
N ILE A 243 2.25 0.26 -16.48
CA ILE A 243 0.91 0.34 -17.06
C ILE A 243 0.95 0.06 -18.56
N ALA A 244 1.93 0.62 -19.29
CA ALA A 244 2.10 0.36 -20.72
C ALA A 244 2.41 -1.13 -20.98
N GLY A 245 3.30 -1.72 -20.17
CA GLY A 245 3.60 -3.15 -20.20
C GLY A 245 2.36 -4.00 -19.93
N LEU A 246 1.59 -3.65 -18.91
CA LEU A 246 0.33 -4.31 -18.54
C LEU A 246 -0.68 -4.27 -19.69
N ARG A 247 -0.86 -3.14 -20.35
CA ARG A 247 -1.74 -3.01 -21.53
C ARG A 247 -1.36 -3.95 -22.69
N VAL A 248 -0.08 -4.24 -22.84
CA VAL A 248 0.39 -5.24 -23.82
C VAL A 248 0.08 -6.65 -23.34
N LEU A 249 0.34 -6.95 -22.08
CA LEU A 249 0.09 -8.25 -21.46
C LEU A 249 -1.40 -8.62 -21.49
N LEU A 250 -2.30 -7.68 -21.24
CA LEU A 250 -3.76 -7.89 -21.31
C LEU A 250 -4.28 -8.32 -22.70
N LYS A 251 -3.45 -8.26 -23.73
CA LYS A 251 -3.78 -8.78 -25.08
C LYS A 251 -3.35 -10.23 -25.29
N LEU A 252 -2.61 -10.82 -24.35
CA LEU A 252 -2.18 -12.21 -24.43
C LEU A 252 -3.25 -13.13 -23.84
N HIS A 253 -3.28 -14.36 -24.35
CA HIS A 253 -4.10 -15.42 -23.77
C HIS A 253 -3.58 -15.79 -22.36
N HIS A 254 -4.46 -15.96 -21.38
CA HIS A 254 -4.14 -16.43 -20.04
C HIS A 254 -5.03 -17.64 -19.67
N ASP A 255 -4.56 -18.42 -18.72
CA ASP A 255 -5.37 -19.47 -18.12
C ASP A 255 -6.39 -18.82 -17.15
N PRO A 256 -7.71 -19.02 -17.33
CA PRO A 256 -8.72 -18.38 -16.49
C PRO A 256 -8.70 -18.85 -15.02
N HIS A 257 -8.25 -20.08 -14.74
CA HIS A 257 -8.25 -20.63 -13.40
C HIS A 257 -6.87 -20.45 -12.73
N PRO A 258 -6.78 -19.98 -11.46
CA PRO A 258 -7.87 -19.54 -10.55
C PRO A 258 -8.23 -18.04 -10.68
N TRP A 259 -7.68 -17.31 -11.64
CA TRP A 259 -7.68 -15.85 -11.69
C TRP A 259 -9.08 -15.28 -11.92
N ASP A 260 -9.81 -15.85 -12.88
CA ASP A 260 -11.18 -15.45 -13.16
C ASP A 260 -12.13 -15.84 -12.03
N ASP A 261 -11.87 -16.96 -11.35
CA ASP A 261 -12.64 -17.39 -10.18
C ASP A 261 -12.43 -16.42 -9.01
N LEU A 262 -11.20 -16.01 -8.73
CA LEU A 262 -10.88 -15.01 -7.70
C LEU A 262 -11.50 -13.65 -8.04
N TRP A 263 -11.44 -13.23 -9.30
CA TRP A 263 -12.07 -12.00 -9.73
C TRP A 263 -13.59 -12.04 -9.53
N ARG A 264 -14.26 -13.16 -9.91
CA ARG A 264 -15.70 -13.35 -9.73
C ARG A 264 -16.08 -13.39 -8.24
N ALA A 265 -15.28 -14.03 -7.40
CA ALA A 265 -15.46 -14.05 -5.95
C ALA A 265 -15.50 -12.61 -5.40
N ILE A 266 -14.52 -11.78 -5.77
CA ILE A 266 -14.42 -10.39 -5.32
C ILE A 266 -15.54 -9.51 -5.91
N ALA A 267 -15.81 -9.64 -7.22
CA ALA A 267 -16.70 -8.74 -7.94
C ALA A 267 -18.17 -9.03 -7.72
N ALA A 268 -18.55 -10.29 -7.43
CA ALA A 268 -19.94 -10.72 -7.46
C ALA A 268 -20.37 -11.65 -6.32
N GLU A 269 -19.53 -12.61 -5.91
CA GLU A 269 -19.96 -13.66 -4.97
C GLU A 269 -19.87 -13.19 -3.52
N HIS A 270 -18.89 -12.32 -3.19
CA HIS A 270 -18.67 -11.78 -1.84
C HIS A 270 -18.73 -10.24 -1.83
N PRO A 271 -19.89 -9.61 -2.15
CA PRO A 271 -20.01 -8.16 -2.26
C PRO A 271 -19.88 -7.43 -0.91
N PHE A 272 -20.01 -8.16 0.20
CA PHE A 272 -19.94 -7.65 1.55
C PHE A 272 -18.92 -8.46 2.36
N ARG A 273 -18.44 -7.90 3.46
CA ARG A 273 -17.52 -8.57 4.37
C ARG A 273 -18.19 -9.80 5.00
N ASP A 274 -17.70 -10.97 4.64
CA ASP A 274 -18.16 -12.28 5.11
C ASP A 274 -16.99 -13.20 5.49
N ALA A 275 -17.25 -14.50 5.71
CA ALA A 275 -16.25 -15.48 6.12
C ALA A 275 -15.11 -15.65 5.08
N TRP A 276 -15.38 -15.49 3.79
CA TRP A 276 -14.36 -15.56 2.73
C TRP A 276 -13.32 -14.44 2.88
N TRP A 277 -13.78 -13.22 3.19
CA TRP A 277 -12.90 -12.08 3.45
C TRP A 277 -12.19 -12.18 4.80
N GLU A 278 -12.88 -12.71 5.84
CA GLU A 278 -12.27 -12.86 7.17
C GLU A 278 -11.11 -13.87 7.17
N GLU A 279 -11.15 -14.90 6.32
CA GLU A 279 -9.99 -15.78 6.10
C GLU A 279 -8.77 -15.00 5.58
N ARG A 280 -8.99 -13.92 4.82
CA ARG A 280 -8.01 -13.06 4.16
C ARG A 280 -7.74 -11.76 4.92
N ASN A 281 -8.08 -11.73 6.20
CA ASN A 281 -7.91 -10.61 7.12
C ASN A 281 -6.92 -10.99 8.22
N LEU A 282 -5.71 -10.42 8.18
CA LEU A 282 -4.68 -10.67 9.19
C LEU A 282 -4.83 -9.79 10.43
N LEU A 283 -5.55 -8.66 10.33
CA LEU A 283 -5.63 -7.66 11.42
C LEU A 283 -6.07 -8.25 12.78
N PRO A 284 -7.06 -9.18 12.87
CA PRO A 284 -7.42 -9.81 14.12
C PRO A 284 -6.37 -10.76 14.70
N LEU A 285 -5.38 -11.14 13.91
CA LEU A 285 -4.34 -12.11 14.30
C LEU A 285 -3.01 -11.43 14.68
N LEU A 286 -2.88 -10.11 14.50
CA LEU A 286 -1.62 -9.41 14.69
C LEU A 286 -1.17 -9.35 16.15
N ASP A 287 -2.06 -9.55 17.11
CA ASP A 287 -1.71 -9.72 18.52
C ASP A 287 -0.89 -10.99 18.80
N ARG A 288 -0.86 -11.97 17.87
CA ARG A 288 0.00 -13.15 17.95
C ARG A 288 1.47 -12.87 17.64
N VAL A 289 1.76 -11.74 17.00
CA VAL A 289 3.12 -11.37 16.56
C VAL A 289 3.94 -10.89 17.75
N GLU A 290 4.98 -11.65 18.11
CA GLU A 290 5.86 -11.34 19.24
C GLU A 290 7.23 -10.81 18.79
N ILE A 291 7.61 -11.06 17.53
CA ILE A 291 8.89 -10.65 16.95
C ILE A 291 8.90 -9.15 16.66
N PRO A 292 10.09 -8.52 16.55
CA PRO A 292 10.22 -7.14 16.10
C PRO A 292 9.70 -6.92 14.68
N VAL A 293 8.96 -5.82 14.49
CA VAL A 293 8.35 -5.43 13.22
C VAL A 293 8.76 -4.01 12.84
N TYR A 294 9.34 -3.83 11.67
CA TYR A 294 9.56 -2.52 11.06
C TYR A 294 8.51 -2.31 9.97
N ILE A 295 7.45 -1.57 10.26
CA ILE A 295 6.34 -1.32 9.32
C ILE A 295 6.45 0.08 8.72
N GLY A 296 5.96 0.25 7.50
CA GLY A 296 5.96 1.57 6.87
C GLY A 296 5.18 1.63 5.56
N CYS A 297 5.05 2.84 5.05
CA CYS A 297 4.42 3.11 3.75
C CYS A 297 4.89 4.48 3.25
N ASP A 298 4.42 4.93 2.09
CA ASP A 298 4.43 6.33 1.69
C ASP A 298 3.02 6.93 1.73
N TRP A 299 2.96 8.27 1.79
CA TRP A 299 1.68 8.97 1.87
C TRP A 299 0.83 8.89 0.59
N GLN A 300 1.38 8.38 -0.51
CA GLN A 300 0.71 8.29 -1.81
C GLN A 300 0.06 6.94 -2.09
N ASN A 301 0.35 5.91 -1.30
CA ASN A 301 -0.25 4.57 -1.44
C ASN A 301 -1.71 4.51 -0.94
N VAL A 302 -2.46 5.56 -1.23
CA VAL A 302 -3.90 5.68 -0.98
C VAL A 302 -4.67 5.08 -2.16
N PRO A 303 -5.63 4.23 -1.93
CA PRO A 303 -6.12 3.61 -0.70
C PRO A 303 -5.60 2.19 -0.45
N LEU A 304 -4.66 1.68 -1.28
CA LEU A 304 -4.30 0.26 -1.29
C LEU A 304 -3.56 -0.20 -0.03
N HIS A 305 -2.46 0.46 0.33
CA HIS A 305 -1.56 -0.01 1.39
C HIS A 305 -1.54 0.88 2.63
N LEU A 306 -1.70 2.18 2.43
CA LEU A 306 -1.55 3.16 3.50
C LEU A 306 -2.47 2.91 4.71
N PRO A 307 -3.77 2.56 4.56
CA PRO A 307 -4.66 2.29 5.69
C PRO A 307 -4.16 1.16 6.59
N HIS A 308 -3.58 0.13 5.99
CA HIS A 308 -3.13 -1.07 6.71
C HIS A 308 -1.95 -0.81 7.63
N THR A 309 -1.08 0.16 7.28
CA THR A 309 0.08 0.53 8.11
C THR A 309 -0.36 0.98 9.50
N PHE A 310 -1.36 1.85 9.59
CA PHE A 310 -1.86 2.38 10.87
C PHE A 310 -2.64 1.33 11.65
N LYS A 311 -3.50 0.56 10.98
CA LYS A 311 -4.27 -0.52 11.60
C LYS A 311 -3.36 -1.63 12.15
N ALA A 312 -2.32 -1.99 11.42
CA ALA A 312 -1.34 -2.96 11.90
C ALA A 312 -0.54 -2.41 13.09
N TYR A 313 -0.10 -1.15 13.04
CA TYR A 313 0.57 -0.51 14.17
C TYR A 313 -0.26 -0.61 15.46
N GLU A 314 -1.55 -0.33 15.39
CA GLU A 314 -2.46 -0.41 16.54
C GLU A 314 -2.67 -1.86 17.05
N LYS A 315 -2.56 -2.87 16.17
CA LYS A 315 -2.84 -4.28 16.50
C LYS A 315 -1.61 -5.11 16.88
N LEU A 316 -0.41 -4.64 16.61
CA LEU A 316 0.85 -5.32 16.96
C LEU A 316 1.19 -5.17 18.46
N THR A 317 0.24 -5.45 19.33
CA THR A 317 0.30 -5.14 20.76
C THR A 317 1.31 -5.99 21.54
N ASN A 318 1.61 -7.21 21.06
CA ASN A 318 2.54 -8.14 21.70
C ASN A 318 3.92 -8.17 21.04
N SER A 319 4.10 -7.42 19.95
CA SER A 319 5.42 -7.33 19.32
C SER A 319 6.44 -6.71 20.27
N ARG A 320 7.62 -7.34 20.35
CA ARG A 320 8.75 -6.89 21.18
C ARG A 320 9.16 -5.45 20.84
N HIS A 321 9.08 -5.05 19.58
CA HIS A 321 9.37 -3.71 19.12
C HIS A 321 8.68 -3.44 17.78
N VAL A 322 7.94 -2.34 17.71
CA VAL A 322 7.36 -1.86 16.44
C VAL A 322 8.02 -0.53 16.09
N GLN A 323 8.66 -0.48 14.94
CA GLN A 323 9.20 0.74 14.32
C GLN A 323 8.34 1.13 13.14
N VAL A 324 8.07 2.42 12.96
CA VAL A 324 7.23 2.91 11.85
C VAL A 324 7.97 3.98 11.05
N ALA A 325 7.95 3.83 9.73
CA ALA A 325 8.46 4.84 8.80
C ALA A 325 7.41 5.22 7.76
N MET A 326 7.02 6.49 7.75
CA MET A 326 6.16 7.05 6.70
C MET A 326 6.99 7.91 5.76
N MET A 327 7.11 7.45 4.52
CA MET A 327 7.90 8.10 3.50
C MET A 327 7.11 9.26 2.86
N GLY A 328 7.85 10.26 2.37
CA GLY A 328 7.29 11.35 1.57
C GLY A 328 6.94 10.93 0.15
N GLU A 329 6.61 11.91 -0.66
CA GLU A 329 6.34 11.72 -2.09
C GLU A 329 7.52 11.01 -2.77
N HIS A 330 7.21 10.00 -3.61
CA HIS A 330 8.19 9.17 -4.31
C HIS A 330 9.16 8.38 -3.39
N GLY A 331 8.76 8.14 -2.13
CA GLY A 331 9.57 7.39 -1.17
C GLY A 331 9.76 5.92 -1.51
N LEU A 332 8.82 5.33 -2.26
CA LEU A 332 8.81 3.92 -2.67
C LEU A 332 8.85 3.80 -4.20
N ALA A 333 10.01 4.13 -4.79
CA ALA A 333 10.20 3.98 -6.23
C ALA A 333 10.47 2.51 -6.65
N TRP A 334 10.15 2.14 -7.89
CA TRP A 334 10.45 0.82 -8.47
C TRP A 334 11.66 0.85 -9.41
N PRO A 335 12.53 -0.18 -9.43
CA PRO A 335 12.57 -1.33 -8.52
C PRO A 335 12.70 -0.87 -7.08
N TRP A 336 12.08 -1.61 -6.13
CA TRP A 336 12.18 -1.18 -4.74
C TRP A 336 13.57 -1.37 -4.17
N GLU A 337 14.23 -0.27 -3.92
CA GLU A 337 15.56 -0.16 -3.33
C GLU A 337 15.61 0.92 -2.24
N SER A 338 14.49 1.59 -1.99
CA SER A 338 14.37 2.56 -0.89
C SER A 338 14.54 1.87 0.47
N LEU A 339 15.03 2.60 1.46
CA LEU A 339 15.20 2.12 2.84
C LEU A 339 16.15 0.91 2.99
N HIS A 340 17.04 0.64 2.03
CA HIS A 340 17.95 -0.52 2.14
C HIS A 340 19.02 -0.34 3.21
N ILE A 341 19.49 0.88 3.47
CA ILE A 341 20.41 1.15 4.61
C ILE A 341 19.64 1.05 5.93
N GLU A 342 18.40 1.51 5.98
CA GLU A 342 17.50 1.33 7.13
C GLU A 342 17.25 -0.16 7.40
N ALA A 343 16.94 -0.94 6.36
CA ALA A 343 16.74 -2.39 6.43
C ALA A 343 18.02 -3.11 6.89
N LEU A 344 19.18 -2.70 6.37
CA LEU A 344 20.45 -3.27 6.81
C LEU A 344 20.69 -3.01 8.30
N ALA A 345 20.44 -1.78 8.79
CA ALA A 345 20.57 -1.46 10.20
C ALA A 345 19.60 -2.29 11.07
N TRP A 346 18.37 -2.51 10.59
CA TRP A 346 17.36 -3.33 11.23
C TRP A 346 17.78 -4.80 11.34
N PHE A 347 18.17 -5.41 10.22
CA PHE A 347 18.54 -6.82 10.18
C PHE A 347 19.91 -7.11 10.79
N ASP A 348 20.90 -6.23 10.65
CA ASP A 348 22.19 -6.36 11.35
C ASP A 348 21.98 -6.34 12.86
N HIS A 349 21.04 -5.53 13.37
CA HIS A 349 20.70 -5.52 14.79
C HIS A 349 20.04 -6.84 15.23
N TRP A 350 18.94 -7.24 14.56
CA TRP A 350 18.13 -8.35 15.04
C TRP A 350 18.63 -9.75 14.66
N LEU A 351 19.35 -9.88 13.53
CA LEU A 351 19.83 -11.17 13.04
C LEU A 351 21.31 -11.41 13.35
N LYS A 352 22.13 -10.34 13.47
CA LYS A 352 23.58 -10.44 13.72
C LYS A 352 24.00 -9.90 15.09
N GLY A 353 23.09 -9.23 15.81
CA GLY A 353 23.38 -8.68 17.13
C GLY A 353 24.25 -7.42 17.12
N HIS A 354 24.35 -6.72 15.99
CA HIS A 354 25.12 -5.48 15.91
C HIS A 354 24.41 -4.34 16.63
N ASP A 355 25.15 -3.49 17.31
CA ASP A 355 24.64 -2.21 17.82
C ASP A 355 24.66 -1.18 16.69
N THR A 356 23.56 -1.13 15.90
CA THR A 356 23.43 -0.23 14.75
C THR A 356 22.86 1.13 15.09
N GLY A 357 22.30 1.30 16.28
CA GLY A 357 21.57 2.52 16.67
C GLY A 357 20.14 2.57 16.16
N ILE A 358 19.63 1.53 15.47
CA ILE A 358 18.29 1.54 14.85
C ILE A 358 17.16 1.69 15.88
N LEU A 359 17.36 1.24 17.12
CA LEU A 359 16.36 1.34 18.19
C LEU A 359 16.39 2.67 18.95
N GLU A 360 17.31 3.56 18.64
CA GLU A 360 17.43 4.85 19.32
C GLU A 360 16.36 5.84 18.86
N GLY A 361 15.84 6.65 19.80
CA GLY A 361 14.87 7.69 19.56
C GLY A 361 13.43 7.20 19.33
N PRO A 362 12.51 8.10 18.94
CA PRO A 362 11.10 7.79 18.75
C PRO A 362 10.86 6.72 17.70
N ARG A 363 9.86 5.86 17.96
CA ARG A 363 9.54 4.69 17.12
C ARG A 363 8.76 5.04 15.87
N PHE A 364 8.08 6.18 15.84
CA PHE A 364 7.31 6.63 14.69
C PHE A 364 8.01 7.81 14.04
N ARG A 365 8.43 7.62 12.79
CA ARG A 365 9.10 8.63 11.97
C ARG A 365 8.33 8.87 10.69
N TYR A 366 8.12 10.11 10.32
CA TYR A 366 7.34 10.45 9.13
C TYR A 366 7.89 11.68 8.41
N ALA A 367 7.95 11.59 7.09
CA ALA A 367 8.10 12.77 6.25
C ALA A 367 6.79 13.56 6.27
N LEU A 368 6.87 14.88 6.35
CA LEU A 368 5.72 15.75 6.17
C LEU A 368 5.85 16.40 4.78
N PRO A 369 5.03 16.01 3.79
CA PRO A 369 5.10 16.59 2.45
C PRO A 369 5.00 18.11 2.49
N GLU A 370 5.78 18.80 1.65
CA GLU A 370 5.97 20.25 1.61
C GLU A 370 6.74 20.84 2.82
N ALA A 371 7.29 19.99 3.70
CA ALA A 371 8.23 20.38 4.74
C ALA A 371 9.54 19.61 4.59
N GLU A 372 10.63 20.13 5.12
CA GLU A 372 11.93 19.48 5.06
C GLU A 372 12.08 18.41 6.15
N GLY A 373 12.77 17.31 5.81
CA GLY A 373 13.21 16.26 6.71
C GLY A 373 12.09 15.37 7.26
N PHE A 374 12.50 14.49 8.20
CA PHE A 374 11.59 13.61 8.92
C PHE A 374 11.23 14.20 10.28
N ARG A 375 10.00 14.02 10.67
CA ARG A 375 9.50 14.28 12.02
C ARG A 375 9.37 13.00 12.80
N THR A 376 9.23 13.12 14.11
CA THR A 376 9.11 11.98 15.01
C THR A 376 7.94 12.18 15.97
N THR A 377 7.31 11.07 16.35
CA THR A 377 6.31 11.04 17.43
C THR A 377 6.39 9.70 18.17
N GLU A 378 5.94 9.69 19.43
CA GLU A 378 5.90 8.46 20.23
C GLU A 378 4.61 7.65 20.01
N ALA A 379 3.59 8.25 19.40
CA ALA A 379 2.31 7.60 19.15
C ALA A 379 1.69 8.07 17.83
N TRP A 380 0.77 7.28 17.31
CA TRP A 380 -0.06 7.65 16.18
C TRP A 380 -1.54 7.62 16.56
N PRO A 381 -2.34 8.64 16.18
CA PRO A 381 -1.89 9.92 15.66
C PRO A 381 -1.00 10.68 16.65
N PRO A 382 -0.20 11.67 16.19
CA PRO A 382 0.57 12.52 17.10
C PRO A 382 -0.32 13.14 18.17
N PRO A 383 0.06 13.10 19.47
CA PRO A 383 -0.78 13.65 20.56
C PRO A 383 -1.11 15.14 20.41
N GLU A 384 -0.30 15.88 19.65
CA GLU A 384 -0.47 17.30 19.37
C GLU A 384 -1.49 17.56 18.25
N ALA A 385 -1.93 16.53 17.52
CA ALA A 385 -2.94 16.66 16.48
C ALA A 385 -4.32 16.81 17.09
N VAL A 386 -5.00 17.92 16.78
CA VAL A 386 -6.35 18.21 17.23
C VAL A 386 -7.27 18.36 16.03
N HIS A 387 -8.41 17.68 16.05
CA HIS A 387 -9.39 17.82 14.99
C HIS A 387 -10.02 19.21 15.00
N ARG A 388 -9.97 19.87 13.83
CA ARG A 388 -10.74 21.07 13.54
C ARG A 388 -11.88 20.70 12.60
N ALA A 389 -13.07 21.20 12.88
CA ALA A 389 -14.25 21.00 12.07
C ALA A 389 -14.39 22.14 11.06
N TYR A 390 -14.54 21.77 9.79
CA TYR A 390 -14.81 22.71 8.70
C TYR A 390 -16.19 22.39 8.11
N ALA A 391 -17.13 23.35 8.21
CA ALA A 391 -18.46 23.22 7.64
C ALA A 391 -18.44 23.22 6.11
N LEU A 392 -19.28 22.40 5.48
CA LEU A 392 -19.52 22.36 4.05
C LEU A 392 -20.64 23.35 3.71
N ARG A 393 -20.35 24.61 3.60
CA ARG A 393 -21.34 25.69 3.46
C ARG A 393 -22.10 25.65 2.13
N ALA A 394 -23.32 26.15 2.12
CA ALA A 394 -24.17 26.20 0.93
C ALA A 394 -23.59 27.09 -0.20
N ASP A 395 -22.76 28.07 0.14
CA ASP A 395 -22.06 28.96 -0.79
C ASP A 395 -20.73 28.38 -1.34
N ALA A 396 -20.51 27.07 -1.19
CA ALA A 396 -19.31 26.34 -1.64
C ALA A 396 -18.02 26.67 -0.85
N VAL A 397 -18.11 27.30 0.30
CA VAL A 397 -16.99 27.60 1.16
C VAL A 397 -16.76 26.50 2.19
N LEU A 398 -15.51 26.14 2.42
CA LEU A 398 -15.05 25.27 3.51
C LEU A 398 -14.51 26.16 4.63
N ALA A 399 -15.20 26.24 5.75
CA ALA A 399 -14.86 27.17 6.84
C ALA A 399 -15.17 26.60 8.24
N GLU A 400 -14.54 27.16 9.28
CA GLU A 400 -14.81 26.74 10.66
C GLU A 400 -16.19 27.25 11.15
N ASP A 401 -16.75 28.27 10.54
CA ASP A 401 -18.11 28.74 10.81
C ASP A 401 -19.15 28.05 9.91
N GLU A 402 -20.34 27.81 10.42
CA GLU A 402 -21.39 27.05 9.72
C GLU A 402 -22.02 27.81 8.54
N GLY A 403 -21.99 29.12 8.55
CA GLY A 403 -22.62 29.97 7.55
C GLY A 403 -24.17 29.85 7.59
N GLU A 404 -24.83 30.21 6.47
CA GLU A 404 -26.27 30.08 6.33
C GLU A 404 -26.68 28.62 6.07
N ALA A 405 -27.81 28.21 6.65
CA ALA A 405 -28.39 26.90 6.40
C ALA A 405 -28.80 26.76 4.93
N GLY A 406 -28.46 25.62 4.32
CA GLY A 406 -28.77 25.37 2.93
C GLY A 406 -28.28 24.01 2.44
N SER A 407 -28.26 23.84 1.14
CA SER A 407 -27.81 22.59 0.52
C SER A 407 -27.21 22.82 -0.87
N ARG A 408 -26.45 21.83 -1.34
CA ARG A 408 -25.93 21.75 -2.70
C ARG A 408 -26.23 20.36 -3.27
N THR A 409 -26.55 20.30 -4.55
CA THR A 409 -26.97 19.07 -5.22
C THR A 409 -26.03 18.73 -6.37
N TYR A 410 -25.71 17.45 -6.49
CA TYR A 410 -25.03 16.91 -7.66
C TYR A 410 -25.76 15.64 -8.16
N MET A 411 -25.49 15.26 -9.41
CA MET A 411 -26.14 14.15 -10.07
C MET A 411 -25.13 13.06 -10.42
N ASN A 412 -25.48 11.81 -10.13
CA ASN A 412 -24.82 10.64 -10.66
C ASN A 412 -25.73 9.96 -11.70
N LEU A 413 -25.23 9.75 -12.90
CA LEU A 413 -25.97 9.06 -13.96
C LEU A 413 -25.90 7.54 -13.86
N GLY A 414 -25.04 7.00 -13.01
CA GLY A 414 -24.79 5.55 -12.88
C GLY A 414 -23.93 4.98 -14.01
N GLY A 415 -23.32 3.82 -13.75
CA GLY A 415 -22.60 3.02 -14.76
C GLY A 415 -21.43 3.72 -15.44
N GLY A 416 -20.77 4.70 -14.81
CA GLY A 416 -19.65 5.43 -15.40
C GLY A 416 -20.03 6.39 -16.54
N LEU A 417 -21.31 6.70 -16.69
CA LEU A 417 -21.87 7.53 -17.79
C LEU A 417 -21.87 9.03 -17.49
N ASN A 418 -21.05 9.50 -16.58
CA ASN A 418 -20.98 10.92 -16.30
C ASN A 418 -20.60 11.71 -17.55
N ARG A 419 -21.52 12.54 -18.01
CA ARG A 419 -21.32 13.43 -19.17
C ARG A 419 -21.09 14.86 -18.69
N PRO A 420 -20.42 15.69 -19.50
CA PRO A 420 -20.40 17.11 -19.28
C PRO A 420 -21.84 17.64 -19.15
N ARG A 421 -22.02 18.64 -18.28
CA ARG A 421 -23.34 19.30 -18.13
C ARG A 421 -23.82 19.79 -19.49
N ALA A 422 -25.06 19.45 -19.83
CA ALA A 422 -25.65 19.93 -21.07
C ALA A 422 -26.04 21.42 -20.98
N SER A 423 -26.29 21.91 -19.76
CA SER A 423 -26.53 23.33 -19.45
C SER A 423 -26.10 23.68 -18.03
N GLU A 424 -25.96 24.97 -17.72
CA GLU A 424 -25.70 25.45 -16.36
C GLU A 424 -26.84 25.15 -15.38
N ALA A 425 -28.06 24.92 -15.90
CA ALA A 425 -29.21 24.58 -15.09
C ALA A 425 -29.21 23.11 -14.60
N ASP A 426 -28.40 22.24 -15.24
CA ASP A 426 -28.27 20.85 -14.82
C ASP A 426 -27.38 20.72 -13.58
N PRO A 427 -27.70 19.84 -12.62
CA PRO A 427 -26.84 19.55 -11.51
C PRO A 427 -25.45 19.06 -12.00
N PRO A 428 -24.35 19.48 -11.36
CA PRO A 428 -23.03 18.97 -11.71
C PRO A 428 -22.88 17.50 -11.35
N GLY A 429 -21.87 16.81 -11.88
CA GLY A 429 -21.51 15.44 -11.51
C GLY A 429 -20.71 15.34 -10.21
N PHE A 430 -20.32 16.47 -9.64
CA PHE A 430 -19.53 16.56 -8.39
C PHE A 430 -19.73 17.93 -7.72
N LEU A 431 -19.31 18.02 -6.47
CA LEU A 431 -19.24 19.30 -5.72
C LEU A 431 -17.83 19.54 -5.19
N THR A 432 -17.48 20.81 -5.03
CA THR A 432 -16.25 21.24 -4.34
C THR A 432 -16.56 22.27 -3.28
N TRP A 433 -15.79 22.26 -2.20
CA TRP A 433 -15.77 23.29 -1.18
C TRP A 433 -14.33 23.73 -0.96
N ASP A 434 -14.08 25.04 -1.09
CA ASP A 434 -12.75 25.61 -0.95
C ASP A 434 -12.65 26.46 0.31
N SER A 435 -11.55 26.32 1.04
CA SER A 435 -11.25 27.28 2.12
C SER A 435 -10.86 28.65 1.55
N ALA A 436 -10.90 29.69 2.37
CA ALA A 436 -10.14 30.90 2.09
C ALA A 436 -8.64 30.56 1.96
N PRO A 437 -7.84 31.40 1.25
CA PRO A 437 -6.39 31.24 1.25
C PRO A 437 -5.85 31.25 2.68
N LEU A 438 -5.01 30.27 3.01
CA LEU A 438 -4.43 30.15 4.33
C LEU A 438 -3.50 31.35 4.62
N VAL A 439 -3.64 31.94 5.78
CA VAL A 439 -2.80 33.09 6.20
C VAL A 439 -1.43 32.64 6.72
N ARG A 440 -1.26 31.36 7.03
CA ARG A 440 -0.01 30.72 7.49
C ARG A 440 -0.02 29.26 7.12
N ASP A 441 1.15 28.62 7.16
CA ASP A 441 1.26 27.17 6.98
C ASP A 441 0.37 26.43 7.97
N LEU A 442 -0.27 25.34 7.50
CA LEU A 442 -1.09 24.45 8.31
C LEU A 442 -0.60 23.03 8.12
N ASP A 443 -0.13 22.42 9.21
CA ASP A 443 0.32 21.04 9.23
C ASP A 443 -0.86 20.13 9.64
N MET A 444 -1.29 19.26 8.73
CA MET A 444 -2.28 18.21 8.95
C MET A 444 -1.55 16.88 9.11
N VAL A 445 -1.82 16.13 10.18
CA VAL A 445 -1.23 14.80 10.42
C VAL A 445 -2.20 13.93 11.20
N GLY A 446 -2.74 12.88 10.61
CA GLY A 446 -3.60 11.95 11.33
C GLY A 446 -4.81 11.46 10.55
N PRO A 447 -5.79 10.85 11.25
CA PRO A 447 -7.04 10.37 10.67
C PRO A 447 -7.98 11.53 10.33
N ILE A 448 -8.72 11.39 9.24
CA ILE A 448 -9.60 12.41 8.67
C ILE A 448 -10.99 11.82 8.53
N GLU A 449 -12.02 12.56 8.88
CA GLU A 449 -13.42 12.12 8.77
C GLU A 449 -14.27 13.18 8.06
N LEU A 450 -15.13 12.73 7.14
CA LEU A 450 -16.22 13.52 6.61
C LEU A 450 -17.52 13.08 7.29
N GLU A 451 -18.07 13.93 8.14
CA GLU A 451 -19.44 13.81 8.64
C GLU A 451 -20.38 14.42 7.58
N LEU A 452 -21.11 13.57 6.89
CA LEU A 452 -21.92 13.96 5.73
C LEU A 452 -23.40 13.76 6.00
N ASP A 453 -24.17 14.84 5.96
CA ASP A 453 -25.64 14.81 5.95
C ASP A 453 -26.14 14.93 4.52
N ALA A 454 -26.81 13.90 4.01
CA ALA A 454 -27.26 13.89 2.62
C ALA A 454 -28.69 13.33 2.47
N ILE A 455 -29.35 13.77 1.39
CA ILE A 455 -30.64 13.25 0.92
C ILE A 455 -30.40 12.71 -0.50
N SER A 456 -30.76 11.45 -0.75
CA SER A 456 -30.64 10.82 -2.07
C SER A 456 -31.98 10.45 -2.66
N THR A 457 -32.09 10.54 -3.99
CA THR A 457 -33.28 10.09 -4.72
C THR A 457 -33.26 8.59 -5.07
N ALA A 458 -32.21 7.88 -4.65
CA ALA A 458 -32.04 6.47 -4.92
C ALA A 458 -31.81 5.65 -3.64
N PRO A 459 -32.22 4.36 -3.62
CA PRO A 459 -32.04 3.48 -2.47
C PRO A 459 -30.57 3.00 -2.32
N ASP A 460 -29.70 3.31 -3.29
CA ASP A 460 -28.26 3.05 -3.25
C ASP A 460 -27.51 4.16 -4.00
N THR A 461 -26.42 4.62 -3.39
CA THR A 461 -25.52 5.63 -3.96
C THR A 461 -24.13 5.45 -3.33
N ALA A 462 -23.16 6.24 -3.77
CA ALA A 462 -21.83 6.25 -3.17
C ALA A 462 -21.35 7.67 -2.93
N PHE A 463 -20.38 7.76 -2.03
CA PHE A 463 -19.64 8.99 -1.74
C PHE A 463 -18.15 8.72 -1.86
N ILE A 464 -17.50 9.43 -2.76
CA ILE A 464 -16.05 9.47 -2.93
C ILE A 464 -15.61 10.89 -2.60
N ALA A 465 -14.96 11.04 -1.46
CA ALA A 465 -14.49 12.33 -0.95
C ALA A 465 -12.98 12.44 -1.15
N VAL A 466 -12.51 13.48 -1.83
CA VAL A 466 -11.08 13.69 -2.12
C VAL A 466 -10.64 14.99 -1.47
N LEU A 467 -9.60 14.92 -0.65
CA LEU A 467 -8.94 16.08 -0.08
C LEU A 467 -7.83 16.55 -1.00
N GLN A 468 -7.82 17.83 -1.33
CA GLN A 468 -6.86 18.46 -2.24
C GLN A 468 -6.20 19.67 -1.61
N ASP A 469 -4.95 19.93 -2.02
CA ASP A 469 -4.21 21.16 -1.79
C ASP A 469 -4.20 21.98 -3.10
N ILE A 470 -4.72 23.19 -3.06
CA ILE A 470 -4.77 24.09 -4.22
C ILE A 470 -3.76 25.20 -4.00
N ASP A 471 -2.74 25.25 -4.85
CA ASP A 471 -1.70 26.27 -4.75
C ASP A 471 -2.18 27.67 -5.21
N GLU A 472 -1.36 28.70 -5.03
CA GLU A 472 -1.66 30.09 -5.43
C GLU A 472 -1.92 30.25 -6.92
N ARG A 473 -1.49 29.28 -7.75
CA ARG A 473 -1.69 29.28 -9.21
C ARG A 473 -2.91 28.46 -9.62
N GLY A 474 -3.64 27.90 -8.65
CA GLY A 474 -4.80 27.04 -8.89
C GLY A 474 -4.44 25.60 -9.30
N ARG A 475 -3.20 25.15 -9.13
CA ARG A 475 -2.82 23.75 -9.38
C ARG A 475 -3.30 22.89 -8.22
N GLU A 476 -3.88 21.75 -8.57
CA GLU A 476 -4.46 20.81 -7.64
C GLU A 476 -3.45 19.69 -7.31
N SER A 477 -3.24 19.43 -6.03
CA SER A 477 -2.51 18.26 -5.53
C SER A 477 -3.46 17.40 -4.72
N HIS A 478 -3.63 16.14 -5.12
CA HIS A 478 -4.43 15.19 -4.37
C HIS A 478 -3.64 14.71 -3.15
N ILE A 479 -4.29 14.71 -1.98
CA ILE A 479 -3.67 14.32 -0.72
C ILE A 479 -4.15 12.93 -0.32
N THR A 480 -5.47 12.77 -0.16
CA THR A 480 -6.08 11.53 0.29
C THR A 480 -7.54 11.46 -0.14
N ALA A 481 -8.15 10.29 0.03
CA ALA A 481 -9.57 10.09 -0.24
C ALA A 481 -10.25 9.19 0.79
N GLY A 482 -11.57 9.33 0.86
CA GLY A 482 -12.47 8.45 1.57
C GLY A 482 -13.53 7.90 0.63
N TYR A 483 -14.03 6.72 0.95
CA TYR A 483 -14.95 5.98 0.10
C TYR A 483 -16.06 5.37 0.94
N LEU A 484 -17.28 5.41 0.44
CA LEU A 484 -18.43 4.76 1.08
C LEU A 484 -19.51 4.42 0.07
N ARG A 485 -19.89 3.15 -0.03
CA ARG A 485 -21.19 2.77 -0.57
C ARG A 485 -22.25 3.05 0.50
N ALA A 486 -23.20 3.92 0.22
CA ALA A 486 -24.11 4.49 1.22
C ALA A 486 -24.95 3.43 1.98
N GLY A 487 -25.23 2.30 1.33
CA GLY A 487 -25.91 1.16 1.97
C GLY A 487 -25.04 0.41 3.00
N LEU A 488 -23.73 0.67 3.07
CA LEU A 488 -22.80 0.07 4.05
C LEU A 488 -22.36 1.08 5.13
N ARG A 489 -23.20 2.07 5.39
CA ARG A 489 -22.95 3.19 6.33
C ARG A 489 -22.86 2.82 7.81
N LYS A 490 -23.24 1.60 8.18
CA LYS A 490 -23.28 1.19 9.57
C LYS A 490 -21.88 1.21 10.18
N ALA A 491 -21.70 2.06 11.19
CA ALA A 491 -20.47 2.15 11.94
C ALA A 491 -20.47 1.17 13.12
N ASP A 492 -19.29 0.67 13.46
CA ASP A 492 -18.98 0.04 14.74
C ASP A 492 -18.59 1.13 15.72
N ASP A 493 -19.54 1.59 16.51
CA ASP A 493 -19.34 2.70 17.47
C ASP A 493 -18.32 2.34 18.56
N ALA A 494 -18.19 1.05 18.91
CA ALA A 494 -17.24 0.60 19.93
C ALA A 494 -15.78 0.64 19.43
N ALA A 495 -15.58 0.39 18.14
CA ALA A 495 -14.27 0.45 17.50
C ALA A 495 -13.93 1.84 16.95
N SER A 496 -14.93 2.70 16.75
CA SER A 496 -14.77 4.04 16.18
C SER A 496 -14.16 5.02 17.19
N LYS A 497 -13.31 5.92 16.67
CA LYS A 497 -12.76 7.07 17.40
C LYS A 497 -13.15 8.37 16.68
N PRO A 498 -13.12 9.53 17.35
CA PRO A 498 -13.27 10.81 16.66
C PRO A 498 -12.26 10.95 15.50
N GLY A 499 -12.74 11.30 14.32
CA GLY A 499 -11.91 11.38 13.11
C GLY A 499 -11.53 10.04 12.47
N ALA A 500 -11.87 8.91 13.08
CA ALA A 500 -11.53 7.57 12.61
C ALA A 500 -12.70 6.59 12.79
N PRO A 501 -13.82 6.76 12.05
CA PRO A 501 -14.93 5.82 12.11
C PRO A 501 -14.54 4.46 11.52
N VAL A 502 -15.06 3.39 12.13
CA VAL A 502 -14.91 2.02 11.63
C VAL A 502 -16.26 1.55 11.10
N LEU A 503 -16.31 1.12 9.85
CA LEU A 503 -17.51 0.63 9.19
C LEU A 503 -17.52 -0.90 9.18
N ASP A 504 -18.67 -1.53 9.49
CA ASP A 504 -18.74 -2.99 9.57
C ASP A 504 -18.76 -3.68 8.19
N CYS A 505 -19.31 -3.01 7.17
CA CYS A 505 -19.41 -3.45 5.78
C CYS A 505 -20.04 -4.86 5.59
N ARG A 506 -20.78 -5.37 6.57
CA ARG A 506 -21.38 -6.72 6.55
C ARG A 506 -22.80 -6.74 6.05
N THR A 507 -23.55 -5.68 6.33
CA THR A 507 -24.98 -5.63 6.07
C THR A 507 -25.31 -4.42 5.21
N PHE A 508 -25.95 -4.67 4.08
CA PHE A 508 -26.46 -3.62 3.22
C PHE A 508 -27.82 -3.13 3.72
N GLU A 509 -27.92 -1.85 4.01
CA GLU A 509 -29.17 -1.18 4.40
C GLU A 509 -29.53 -0.15 3.32
N PRO A 510 -30.63 -0.34 2.57
CA PRO A 510 -31.04 0.64 1.57
C PRO A 510 -31.11 2.06 2.15
N VAL A 511 -30.72 3.02 1.34
CA VAL A 511 -30.84 4.44 1.72
C VAL A 511 -32.32 4.85 1.66
N PRO A 512 -32.88 5.43 2.73
CA PRO A 512 -34.23 5.99 2.71
C PRO A 512 -34.33 7.11 1.67
N VAL A 513 -35.15 6.88 0.62
CA VAL A 513 -35.26 7.78 -0.52
C VAL A 513 -35.99 9.07 -0.10
N GLY A 514 -35.35 10.21 -0.37
CA GLY A 514 -35.89 11.53 -0.06
C GLY A 514 -35.79 11.93 1.41
N GLU A 515 -35.16 11.10 2.26
CA GLU A 515 -34.97 11.40 3.68
C GLU A 515 -33.51 11.77 3.96
N LYS A 516 -33.29 12.56 5.00
CA LYS A 516 -31.97 12.88 5.48
C LYS A 516 -31.33 11.66 6.14
N VAL A 517 -30.11 11.32 5.69
CA VAL A 517 -29.25 10.29 6.29
C VAL A 517 -27.90 10.91 6.63
N SER A 518 -27.38 10.58 7.82
CA SER A 518 -26.06 10.97 8.27
C SER A 518 -25.06 9.85 8.02
N TYR A 519 -23.91 10.19 7.47
CA TYR A 519 -22.82 9.28 7.14
C TYR A 519 -21.53 9.72 7.84
N ARG A 520 -20.76 8.76 8.28
CA ARG A 520 -19.40 8.94 8.78
C ARG A 520 -18.43 8.31 7.80
N ILE A 521 -17.71 9.10 7.03
CA ILE A 521 -16.84 8.62 5.94
C ILE A 521 -15.39 8.79 6.38
N PRO A 522 -14.65 7.69 6.66
CA PRO A 522 -13.23 7.78 6.91
C PRO A 522 -12.48 8.11 5.61
N LEU A 523 -11.69 9.17 5.62
CA LEU A 523 -10.65 9.35 4.62
C LEU A 523 -9.38 8.66 5.12
N VAL A 524 -8.59 8.12 4.18
CA VAL A 524 -7.33 7.45 4.55
C VAL A 524 -6.43 8.43 5.30
N PRO A 525 -5.94 8.06 6.50
CA PRO A 525 -5.07 8.92 7.30
C PRO A 525 -3.88 9.41 6.50
N ASN A 526 -3.52 10.68 6.65
CA ASN A 526 -2.45 11.28 5.84
C ASN A 526 -1.72 12.39 6.61
N ALA A 527 -0.64 12.88 5.99
CA ALA A 527 0.08 14.06 6.45
C ALA A 527 0.36 15.01 5.28
N ARG A 528 0.19 16.30 5.52
CA ARG A 528 0.46 17.35 4.54
C ARG A 528 0.70 18.68 5.24
N ARG A 529 1.68 19.45 4.74
CA ARG A 529 1.76 20.89 5.00
C ARG A 529 1.05 21.64 3.90
N PHE A 530 -0.06 22.29 4.22
CA PHE A 530 -0.66 23.30 3.37
C PHE A 530 0.09 24.61 3.59
N LYS A 531 0.65 25.18 2.54
CA LYS A 531 1.42 26.44 2.64
C LYS A 531 0.51 27.65 2.78
N ALA A 532 1.03 28.73 3.33
CA ALA A 532 0.37 30.03 3.29
C ALA A 532 0.03 30.40 1.83
N GLY A 533 -1.14 30.99 1.59
CA GLY A 533 -1.65 31.29 0.26
C GLY A 533 -2.39 30.13 -0.43
N HIS A 534 -2.13 28.87 -0.05
CA HIS A 534 -2.86 27.72 -0.56
C HIS A 534 -4.28 27.63 0.00
N ARG A 535 -5.11 26.78 -0.60
CA ARG A 535 -6.48 26.47 -0.15
C ARG A 535 -6.63 24.99 0.09
N ILE A 536 -7.42 24.63 1.09
CA ILE A 536 -7.90 23.28 1.31
C ILE A 536 -9.17 23.11 0.48
N ARG A 537 -9.23 22.08 -0.35
CA ARG A 537 -10.43 21.70 -1.11
C ARG A 537 -10.92 20.33 -0.72
N LEU A 538 -12.21 20.23 -0.45
CA LEU A 538 -12.93 18.96 -0.46
C LEU A 538 -13.66 18.81 -1.80
N TYR A 539 -13.40 17.73 -2.51
CA TYR A 539 -14.10 17.31 -3.72
C TYR A 539 -14.98 16.11 -3.39
N LEU A 540 -16.24 16.11 -3.79
CA LEU A 540 -17.19 15.04 -3.52
C LEU A 540 -17.91 14.61 -4.81
N THR A 541 -17.89 13.29 -5.08
CA THR A 541 -18.57 12.66 -6.23
C THR A 541 -19.11 11.28 -5.84
N THR A 542 -19.87 10.66 -6.75
CA THR A 542 -20.27 9.24 -6.65
C THR A 542 -19.45 8.34 -7.57
N ASP A 543 -18.78 8.91 -8.58
CA ASP A 543 -18.11 8.16 -9.63
C ASP A 543 -16.75 8.79 -9.97
N ASP A 544 -15.70 7.98 -9.93
CA ASP A 544 -14.32 8.36 -10.25
C ASP A 544 -13.84 7.79 -11.60
N GLN A 545 -14.73 7.24 -12.42
CA GLN A 545 -14.39 6.67 -13.72
C GLN A 545 -14.21 7.73 -14.83
N ALA A 546 -14.79 8.90 -14.68
CA ALA A 546 -14.71 9.94 -15.70
C ALA A 546 -13.28 10.49 -15.84
N ASP A 547 -12.83 10.71 -17.10
CA ASP A 547 -11.47 11.11 -17.44
C ASP A 547 -11.08 12.52 -16.95
N ASP A 548 -12.08 13.39 -16.74
CA ASP A 548 -11.91 14.77 -16.28
C ASP A 548 -11.91 14.90 -14.74
N LYS A 549 -12.02 13.79 -14.02
CA LYS A 549 -12.04 13.78 -12.57
C LYS A 549 -10.68 13.43 -11.98
N PRO A 550 -10.39 13.96 -10.80
CA PRO A 550 -9.20 13.57 -10.08
C PRO A 550 -9.23 12.07 -9.81
N ALA A 551 -8.46 11.30 -10.56
CA ALA A 551 -8.18 9.93 -10.22
C ALA A 551 -7.08 9.93 -9.18
N LEU A 552 -7.35 9.44 -7.98
CA LEU A 552 -6.28 9.09 -7.05
C LEU A 552 -5.63 7.82 -7.57
N LEU A 553 -4.53 8.00 -8.30
CA LEU A 553 -3.77 6.91 -8.88
C LEU A 553 -4.59 6.10 -9.92
N MET A 554 -4.18 4.85 -10.14
CA MET A 554 -4.92 3.87 -10.95
C MET A 554 -6.08 3.21 -10.19
N PHE A 555 -6.39 3.65 -8.97
CA PHE A 555 -7.38 3.01 -8.09
C PHE A 555 -8.78 3.57 -8.33
N ARG A 556 -9.30 3.36 -9.53
CA ARG A 556 -10.69 3.71 -9.87
C ARG A 556 -11.63 2.61 -9.42
N HIS A 557 -12.86 3.00 -9.05
CA HIS A 557 -13.86 2.10 -8.53
C HIS A 557 -14.89 1.71 -9.59
N ALA A 558 -15.45 0.52 -9.43
CA ALA A 558 -16.64 0.15 -10.19
C ALA A 558 -17.78 1.09 -9.83
N SER A 559 -18.39 1.68 -10.85
CA SER A 559 -19.50 2.60 -10.67
C SER A 559 -20.74 1.88 -10.13
N ILE A 560 -21.47 2.53 -9.22
CA ILE A 560 -22.80 2.06 -8.82
C ILE A 560 -23.76 2.28 -9.99
N GLY A 561 -24.49 1.23 -10.40
CA GLY A 561 -25.37 1.26 -11.58
C GLY A 561 -26.60 2.14 -11.42
N THR A 562 -26.89 2.67 -10.24
CA THR A 562 -28.10 3.43 -9.92
C THR A 562 -27.87 4.93 -10.14
N SER A 563 -28.72 5.56 -10.93
CA SER A 563 -28.73 7.02 -11.07
C SER A 563 -29.32 7.68 -9.82
N SER A 564 -28.73 8.79 -9.36
CA SER A 564 -29.19 9.51 -8.17
C SER A 564 -28.95 11.01 -8.27
N LEU A 565 -29.84 11.79 -7.64
CA LEU A 565 -29.54 13.15 -7.19
C LEU A 565 -29.17 13.08 -5.72
N ASN A 566 -28.04 13.65 -5.35
CA ASN A 566 -27.54 13.67 -3.98
C ASN A 566 -27.48 15.13 -3.51
N MET A 567 -28.33 15.48 -2.56
CA MET A 567 -28.37 16.80 -1.92
C MET A 567 -27.56 16.76 -0.64
N ILE A 568 -26.50 17.54 -0.57
CA ILE A 568 -25.60 17.66 0.59
C ILE A 568 -26.03 18.87 1.43
N LEU A 569 -26.29 18.63 2.69
CA LEU A 569 -26.75 19.66 3.63
C LEU A 569 -25.56 20.39 4.26
N SER A 570 -25.73 21.70 4.54
CA SER A 570 -24.72 22.54 5.19
C SER A 570 -24.41 22.15 6.64
N SER A 571 -25.17 21.21 7.23
CA SER A 571 -24.83 20.58 8.49
C SER A 571 -23.66 19.56 8.41
N SER A 572 -23.16 19.28 7.21
CA SER A 572 -22.00 18.42 6.95
C SER A 572 -20.69 19.09 7.35
N ARG A 573 -19.72 18.30 7.82
CA ARG A 573 -18.43 18.82 8.31
C ARG A 573 -17.26 17.90 7.93
N LEU A 574 -16.14 18.51 7.58
CA LEU A 574 -14.86 17.83 7.42
C LEU A 574 -14.02 18.01 8.70
N LEU A 575 -13.61 16.92 9.33
CA LEU A 575 -12.76 16.92 10.50
C LEU A 575 -11.30 16.69 10.07
N LEU A 576 -10.45 17.70 10.23
CA LEU A 576 -9.02 17.64 9.88
C LEU A 576 -8.14 17.63 11.13
N PRO A 577 -7.19 16.68 11.26
CA PRO A 577 -6.23 16.61 12.35
C PRO A 577 -5.11 17.63 12.14
N VAL A 578 -5.18 18.76 12.81
CA VAL A 578 -4.21 19.86 12.67
C VAL A 578 -3.23 19.84 13.83
N LEU A 579 -1.92 19.88 13.52
CA LEU A 579 -0.90 20.07 14.55
C LEU A 579 -0.97 21.51 15.08
N HIS A 580 -1.13 21.66 16.40
CA HIS A 580 -0.91 22.96 17.00
C HIS A 580 0.56 23.36 16.86
N ALA A 581 0.81 24.56 16.33
CA ALA A 581 2.16 25.11 16.35
C ALA A 581 2.66 25.07 17.80
N GLN A 582 3.70 24.27 18.06
CA GLN A 582 4.42 24.40 19.33
C GLN A 582 4.92 25.82 19.38
N VAL A 583 4.40 26.60 20.32
CA VAL A 583 5.02 27.87 20.69
C VAL A 583 6.42 27.50 21.13
N ALA A 584 7.41 27.85 20.30
CA ALA A 584 8.81 27.62 20.64
C ALA A 584 9.03 28.21 22.05
N ARG A 585 9.29 27.35 23.01
CA ARG A 585 9.69 27.73 24.37
C ARG A 585 11.17 28.12 24.36
#